data_fc2173358c53d4e4fa2f24ec7741e6e3
#
_entry.id   fc2173358c53d4e4fa2f24ec7741e6e3
#
_cell.length_a   1.000
_cell.length_b   1.000
_cell.length_c   1.000
_cell.angle_alpha   90.00
_cell.angle_beta   90.00
_cell.angle_gamma   90.00
#
_symmetry.space_group_name_H-M   'P 1'
#
loop_
_entity.id
_entity.type
_entity.pdbx_description
1 polymer ?
#
loop_
_entity_poly.entity_id
_entity_poly.type
_entity_poly.pdbx_seq_one_letter_code
_entity_poly.pdbx_strand_id
1 'polypeptide(L)'
;MKIRNLISCALCGLTLFACSPSGGEKDAEMDCFITDLMERMTLREKLGQLNLPSGGDLVTGSVMNGELSDMIRKQEIGGFFNVKGIQKINALQHLAVEESRLKIPLL
;
A
#
# COMPACT_ATOMS: atom_id res chain seq x y z
N MET A 1 19.10 28.30 59.35
CA MET A 1 19.97 28.38 58.21
C MET A 1 20.13 26.96 57.65
N LYS A 2 19.45 26.59 56.54
CA LYS A 2 19.56 25.36 55.70
C LYS A 2 18.23 24.83 55.16
N ILE A 3 17.34 25.74 54.72
CA ILE A 3 16.11 25.34 53.98
C ILE A 3 16.09 25.88 52.56
N ARG A 4 17.16 26.64 52.17
CA ARG A 4 17.19 27.31 50.84
C ARG A 4 17.72 26.48 49.68
N ASN A 5 18.28 25.30 49.95
CA ASN A 5 18.91 24.46 48.92
C ASN A 5 18.08 23.25 48.49
N LEU A 6 16.89 23.02 49.05
CA LEU A 6 16.01 21.90 48.71
C LEU A 6 14.96 22.22 47.65
N ILE A 7 14.81 23.52 47.31
CA ILE A 7 13.80 23.92 46.29
C ILE A 7 14.41 24.00 44.89
N SER A 8 15.74 24.02 44.75
CA SER A 8 16.40 24.20 43.46
C SER A 8 16.55 22.90 42.64
N CYS A 9 16.35 21.70 43.24
CA CYS A 9 16.43 20.43 42.53
C CYS A 9 15.10 19.89 42.01
N ALA A 10 13.97 20.49 42.38
CA ALA A 10 12.65 20.00 41.96
C ALA A 10 12.15 20.59 40.64
N LEU A 11 12.87 21.54 40.03
CA LEU A 11 12.41 22.24 38.82
C LEU A 11 13.12 21.80 37.53
N CYS A 12 14.10 20.88 37.60
CA CYS A 12 14.81 20.36 36.41
C CYS A 12 14.30 19.02 35.88
N GLY A 13 13.24 18.46 36.46
CA GLY A 13 12.75 17.10 36.14
C GLY A 13 11.57 17.04 35.16
N LEU A 14 11.08 18.15 34.59
CA LEU A 14 9.78 18.15 33.89
C LEU A 14 9.84 18.55 32.41
N THR A 15 10.97 18.44 31.73
CA THR A 15 11.07 18.84 30.29
C THR A 15 11.58 17.75 29.37
N LEU A 16 11.36 16.44 29.66
CA LEU A 16 11.77 15.36 28.77
C LEU A 16 10.62 14.45 28.32
N PHE A 17 9.40 14.96 28.18
CA PHE A 17 8.30 14.18 27.58
C PHE A 17 7.56 14.99 26.53
N ALA A 18 8.25 15.35 25.43
CA ALA A 18 7.63 15.92 24.25
C ALA A 18 8.34 15.40 22.98
N CYS A 19 8.47 14.08 22.85
CA CYS A 19 8.62 13.40 21.58
C CYS A 19 7.65 12.24 21.58
N SER A 20 6.37 12.52 21.32
CA SER A 20 5.44 11.49 20.88
C SER A 20 5.78 11.21 19.42
N PRO A 21 6.23 10.00 19.04
CA PRO A 21 6.24 9.60 17.65
C PRO A 21 4.78 9.44 17.21
N SER A 22 4.23 10.44 16.55
CA SER A 22 2.88 10.39 15.96
C SER A 22 2.80 9.44 14.75
N GLY A 23 3.82 8.65 14.50
CA GLY A 23 3.87 7.60 13.48
C GLY A 23 3.35 6.24 13.94
N GLY A 24 3.55 5.87 15.18
CA GLY A 24 3.37 4.49 15.63
C GLY A 24 1.94 3.94 15.58
N GLU A 25 0.92 4.76 15.67
CA GLU A 25 -0.49 4.31 15.64
C GLU A 25 -0.95 4.02 14.21
N LYS A 26 -0.59 4.88 13.26
CA LYS A 26 -0.88 4.68 11.83
C LYS A 26 -0.09 3.51 11.24
N ASP A 27 1.15 3.34 11.68
CA ASP A 27 1.99 2.23 11.24
C ASP A 27 1.42 0.88 11.74
N ALA A 28 0.94 0.82 12.97
CA ALA A 28 0.31 -0.37 13.54
C ALA A 28 -1.02 -0.71 12.83
N GLU A 29 -1.84 0.27 12.48
CA GLU A 29 -3.08 0.08 11.72
C GLU A 29 -2.78 -0.44 10.30
N MET A 30 -1.77 0.14 9.65
CA MET A 30 -1.31 -0.30 8.33
C MET A 30 -0.78 -1.74 8.38
N ASP A 31 0.03 -2.08 9.37
CA ASP A 31 0.59 -3.43 9.54
C ASP A 31 -0.51 -4.47 9.78
N CYS A 32 -1.53 -4.14 10.58
CA CYS A 32 -2.70 -5.00 10.77
C CYS A 32 -3.46 -5.20 9.45
N PHE A 33 -3.70 -4.14 8.69
CA PHE A 33 -4.37 -4.22 7.40
C PHE A 33 -3.60 -5.09 6.40
N ILE A 34 -2.28 -4.87 6.29
CA ILE A 34 -1.42 -5.65 5.39
C ILE A 34 -1.41 -7.13 5.79
N THR A 35 -1.31 -7.42 7.10
CA THR A 35 -1.30 -8.79 7.60
C THR A 35 -2.61 -9.51 7.27
N ASP A 36 -3.76 -8.89 7.55
CA ASP A 36 -5.08 -9.44 7.22
C ASP A 36 -5.25 -9.68 5.71
N LEU A 37 -4.81 -8.72 4.89
CA LEU A 37 -4.83 -8.87 3.45
C LEU A 37 -3.98 -10.06 2.99
N MET A 38 -2.75 -10.16 3.50
CA MET A 38 -1.81 -11.24 3.20
C MET A 38 -2.34 -12.62 3.60
N GLU A 39 -3.06 -12.74 4.71
CA GLU A 39 -3.68 -13.99 5.15
C GLU A 39 -4.79 -14.45 4.19
N ARG A 40 -5.53 -13.52 3.61
CA ARG A 40 -6.59 -13.80 2.64
C ARG A 40 -6.08 -14.16 1.24
N MET A 41 -4.83 -13.81 0.92
CA MET A 41 -4.22 -14.06 -0.38
C MET A 41 -3.75 -15.50 -0.53
N THR A 42 -4.05 -16.08 -1.68
CA THR A 42 -3.42 -17.32 -2.14
C THR A 42 -1.95 -17.09 -2.51
N LEU A 43 -1.16 -18.17 -2.56
CA LEU A 43 0.24 -18.07 -3.03
C LEU A 43 0.34 -17.47 -4.44
N ARG A 44 -0.59 -17.83 -5.33
CA ARG A 44 -0.63 -17.33 -6.71
C ARG A 44 -0.85 -15.83 -6.75
N GLU A 45 -1.77 -15.30 -5.95
CA GLU A 45 -2.02 -13.86 -5.83
C GLU A 45 -0.83 -13.12 -5.22
N LYS A 46 -0.16 -13.69 -4.22
CA LYS A 46 1.08 -13.12 -3.66
C LYS A 46 2.18 -13.01 -4.70
N LEU A 47 2.39 -14.05 -5.51
CA LEU A 47 3.34 -14.01 -6.63
C LEU A 47 2.90 -13.03 -7.71
N GLY A 48 1.60 -12.90 -7.96
CA GLY A 48 1.03 -11.95 -8.89
C GLY A 48 1.38 -10.49 -8.55
N GLN A 49 1.39 -10.14 -7.26
CA GLN A 49 1.78 -8.78 -6.84
C GLN A 49 3.23 -8.42 -7.18
N LEU A 50 4.08 -9.40 -7.42
CA LEU A 50 5.48 -9.21 -7.84
C LEU A 50 5.64 -9.20 -9.37
N ASN A 51 4.58 -9.49 -10.11
CA ASN A 51 4.61 -9.55 -11.57
C ASN A 51 4.20 -8.21 -12.16
N LEU A 52 5.11 -7.58 -12.89
CA LEU A 52 4.96 -6.25 -13.50
C LEU A 52 5.26 -6.34 -15.00
N PRO A 53 4.33 -6.84 -15.82
CA PRO A 53 4.53 -6.92 -17.26
C PRO A 53 4.59 -5.54 -17.90
N SER A 54 5.28 -5.45 -19.06
CA SER A 54 5.28 -4.25 -19.88
C SER A 54 4.00 -4.17 -20.71
N GLY A 55 3.24 -3.11 -20.52
CA GLY A 55 2.07 -2.78 -21.30
C GLY A 55 2.38 -1.99 -22.57
N GLY A 56 3.45 -2.36 -23.31
CA GLY A 56 3.91 -1.63 -24.48
C GLY A 56 2.81 -1.32 -25.51
N ASP A 57 3.07 -0.37 -26.40
CA ASP A 57 2.15 0.12 -27.44
C ASP A 57 1.64 -0.95 -28.44
N LEU A 58 2.09 -2.19 -28.32
CA LEU A 58 1.61 -3.34 -29.10
C LEU A 58 0.17 -3.75 -28.75
N VAL A 59 -0.42 -3.16 -27.74
CA VAL A 59 -1.84 -3.34 -27.41
C VAL A 59 -2.66 -2.19 -28.01
N THR A 60 -2.40 -1.88 -29.27
CA THR A 60 -3.24 -1.03 -30.10
C THR A 60 -4.29 -1.90 -30.79
N GLY A 61 -5.45 -1.87 -30.29
CA GLY A 61 -6.58 -2.58 -30.85
C GLY A 61 -7.50 -3.05 -29.71
N SER A 62 -8.72 -3.44 -30.04
CA SER A 62 -9.73 -3.98 -29.13
C SER A 62 -9.33 -5.27 -28.40
N VAL A 63 -8.06 -5.52 -28.40
CA VAL A 63 -7.34 -6.52 -27.64
C VAL A 63 -6.60 -5.82 -26.50
N MET A 64 -7.29 -5.13 -25.68
CA MET A 64 -7.11 -5.36 -24.24
C MET A 64 -7.49 -6.83 -24.10
N ASN A 65 -6.51 -7.67 -24.43
CA ASN A 65 -6.72 -9.09 -24.68
C ASN A 65 -7.48 -9.63 -23.50
N GLY A 66 -8.50 -10.43 -23.72
CA GLY A 66 -9.22 -11.09 -22.67
C GLY A 66 -8.27 -11.72 -21.65
N GLU A 67 -7.11 -12.19 -22.10
CA GLU A 67 -6.01 -12.69 -21.28
C GLU A 67 -5.49 -11.67 -20.25
N LEU A 68 -5.20 -10.42 -20.63
CA LEU A 68 -4.71 -9.39 -19.71
C LEU A 68 -5.77 -9.01 -18.68
N SER A 69 -7.01 -8.81 -19.12
CA SER A 69 -8.13 -8.53 -18.25
C SER A 69 -8.38 -9.67 -17.27
N ASP A 70 -8.22 -10.91 -17.72
CA ASP A 70 -8.35 -12.09 -16.87
C ASP A 70 -7.21 -12.19 -15.85
N MET A 71 -5.98 -11.86 -16.23
CA MET A 71 -4.85 -11.82 -15.30
C MET A 71 -5.07 -10.77 -14.20
N ILE A 72 -5.63 -9.60 -14.54
CA ILE A 72 -5.98 -8.57 -13.54
C ILE A 72 -7.06 -9.10 -12.60
N ARG A 73 -8.17 -9.64 -13.11
CA ARG A 73 -9.26 -10.19 -12.29
C ARG A 73 -8.80 -11.30 -11.37
N LYS A 74 -7.85 -12.12 -11.82
CA LYS A 74 -7.24 -13.22 -11.05
C LYS A 74 -6.10 -12.75 -10.14
N GLN A 75 -5.74 -11.46 -10.20
CA GLN A 75 -4.65 -10.87 -9.43
C GLN A 75 -3.29 -11.54 -9.64
N GLU A 76 -3.03 -11.93 -10.89
CA GLU A 76 -1.76 -12.52 -11.34
C GLU A 76 -0.73 -11.47 -11.75
N ILE A 77 -1.07 -10.19 -11.62
CA ILE A 77 -0.21 -9.02 -11.87
C ILE A 77 -0.46 -7.95 -10.83
N GLY A 78 0.61 -7.31 -10.38
CA GLY A 78 0.58 -6.23 -9.38
C GLY A 78 0.61 -4.83 -9.99
N GLY A 79 0.97 -4.72 -11.26
CA GLY A 79 1.05 -3.44 -11.96
C GLY A 79 1.52 -3.58 -13.40
N PHE A 80 1.77 -2.45 -14.07
CA PHE A 80 2.24 -2.41 -15.44
C PHE A 80 3.31 -1.35 -15.65
N PHE A 81 4.30 -1.69 -16.46
CA PHE A 81 5.21 -0.71 -17.02
C PHE A 81 4.73 -0.18 -18.36
N ASN A 82 5.05 1.08 -18.66
CA ASN A 82 4.90 1.68 -19.98
C ASN A 82 3.46 1.72 -20.54
N VAL A 83 2.47 1.85 -19.66
CA VAL A 83 1.07 2.11 -20.07
C VAL A 83 0.86 3.61 -20.19
N LYS A 84 0.38 4.06 -21.37
CA LYS A 84 0.11 5.46 -21.66
C LYS A 84 -1.39 5.69 -21.91
N GLY A 85 -1.86 6.86 -21.49
CA GLY A 85 -3.23 7.31 -21.71
C GLY A 85 -4.15 7.06 -20.50
N ILE A 86 -4.77 8.15 -20.05
CA ILE A 86 -5.59 8.17 -18.83
C ILE A 86 -6.80 7.22 -18.91
N GLN A 87 -7.43 7.10 -20.08
CA GLN A 87 -8.59 6.21 -20.29
C GLN A 87 -8.18 4.76 -20.09
N LYS A 88 -7.00 4.36 -20.62
CA LYS A 88 -6.47 3.00 -20.47
C LYS A 88 -6.11 2.71 -19.03
N ILE A 89 -5.42 3.63 -18.37
CA ILE A 89 -5.05 3.50 -16.95
C ILE A 89 -6.30 3.35 -16.07
N ASN A 90 -7.30 4.20 -16.27
CA ASN A 90 -8.55 4.14 -15.51
C ASN A 90 -9.31 2.82 -15.74
N ALA A 91 -9.34 2.33 -16.98
CA ALA A 91 -10.00 1.06 -17.30
C ALA A 91 -9.30 -0.13 -16.60
N LEU A 92 -7.96 -0.17 -16.58
CA LEU A 92 -7.18 -1.20 -15.89
C LEU A 92 -7.38 -1.13 -14.38
N GLN A 93 -7.35 0.06 -13.80
CA GLN A 93 -7.63 0.25 -12.38
C GLN A 93 -9.06 -0.16 -12.01
N HIS A 94 -10.03 0.15 -12.84
CA HIS A 94 -11.42 -0.29 -12.63
C HIS A 94 -11.51 -1.82 -12.55
N LEU A 95 -10.86 -2.55 -13.48
CA LEU A 95 -10.81 -4.01 -13.44
C LEU A 95 -10.20 -4.52 -12.12
N ALA A 96 -9.11 -3.91 -11.66
CA ALA A 96 -8.42 -4.32 -10.44
C ALA A 96 -9.25 -4.07 -9.18
N VAL A 97 -9.88 -2.89 -9.07
CA VAL A 97 -10.55 -2.44 -7.85
C VAL A 97 -12.00 -2.93 -7.79
N GLU A 98 -12.70 -3.03 -8.92
CA GLU A 98 -14.12 -3.37 -8.94
C GLU A 98 -14.38 -4.85 -9.26
N GLU A 99 -13.59 -5.44 -10.16
CA GLU A 99 -13.86 -6.78 -10.67
C GLU A 99 -12.96 -7.88 -10.08
N SER A 100 -11.90 -7.52 -9.36
CA SER A 100 -11.03 -8.51 -8.70
C SER A 100 -11.51 -8.87 -7.28
N ARG A 101 -11.12 -10.05 -6.79
CA ARG A 101 -11.53 -10.57 -5.49
C ARG A 101 -10.99 -9.75 -4.29
N LEU A 102 -9.76 -9.30 -4.34
CA LEU A 102 -9.10 -8.59 -3.24
C LEU A 102 -9.13 -7.08 -3.39
N LYS A 103 -9.52 -6.58 -4.57
CA LYS A 103 -9.67 -5.15 -4.87
C LYS A 103 -8.38 -4.34 -4.64
N ILE A 104 -7.23 -4.96 -4.92
CA ILE A 104 -5.93 -4.30 -4.82
C ILE A 104 -5.70 -3.48 -6.08
N PRO A 105 -5.45 -2.15 -5.98
CA PRO A 105 -5.14 -1.33 -7.14
C PRO A 105 -3.79 -1.73 -7.77
N LEU A 106 -3.65 -1.46 -9.06
CA LEU A 106 -2.42 -1.70 -9.80
C LEU A 106 -1.39 -0.58 -9.60
N LEU A 107 -0.11 -0.91 -9.60
CA LEU A 107 1.02 0.02 -9.62
C LEU A 107 1.29 0.56 -11.02
#